data_82a603eed9b61e5cf58d0cbf7259629a
#
_entry.id   82a603eed9b61e5cf58d0cbf7259629a
#
_cell.length_a   1.000
_cell.length_b   1.000
_cell.length_c   1.000
_cell.angle_alpha   90.00
_cell.angle_beta   90.00
_cell.angle_gamma   90.00
#
_symmetry.space_group_name_H-M   'P 1'
#
loop_
_entity.id
_entity.type
_entity.pdbx_description
1 polymer ?
#
loop_
_entity_poly.entity_id
_entity_poly.type
_entity_poly.pdbx_seq_one_letter_code
_entity_poly.pdbx_strand_id
1 'polypeptide(L)'
;VADTRSDKRARKIDELLRSDAFVDRWTMWFGDLVQNVQVANNSREYYLGRNAYYSWIKSSIASQKPYDQMVRELLAGEGDSFSSGVANYVVRQIQNNGPPQDTLDNLAAHSGEKFLGMPMLCISCHSGAGHLELVNWYLRGKTREEFWKMAAFFSRTRARGERYEDPNNPNAFILKYNVSYNPLGAYRLNTTDGNKSPRVPAAGQPPTVDPAFILTGETPRADETYRVAYGRMLTADRQFARATVNYLWKEMFGLAIVEPVGGFDLAKLSTQATHPELLEALADELIAKNYSLREILRTIALSNTYQLSARYTPGAWNEAWVPYYARHYPRRMMAEMLFDAIATATAVPGNFPVAGMTPVPKAMQLPDPLEGRRQAASLFLNNFGRGDRDDNPRSGDSAITQSLAMMNDAVVITRIRRSQQGSTVQKTLAATSDPGAIADRLYLATLSRNPTAGERQTAIDFLRAGTLGERTEDLQFVLLNSLEFLFQ
;
A
#
# COMPACT_ATOMS: atom_id res chain seq x y z
N VAL A 1 -26.61 6.91 11.05
CA VAL A 1 -26.89 6.92 12.50
C VAL A 1 -28.34 6.56 12.77
N ALA A 2 -29.28 7.08 12.03
CA ALA A 2 -30.73 6.85 12.25
C ALA A 2 -31.27 5.49 11.74
N ASP A 3 -30.47 4.70 11.03
CA ASP A 3 -30.88 3.40 10.50
C ASP A 3 -30.98 2.34 11.62
N THR A 4 -32.17 1.81 11.83
CA THR A 4 -32.48 0.82 12.88
C THR A 4 -32.46 -0.63 12.39
N ARG A 5 -32.22 -0.88 11.09
CA ARG A 5 -32.21 -2.22 10.50
C ARG A 5 -31.08 -3.09 11.08
N SER A 6 -31.35 -4.37 11.24
CA SER A 6 -30.35 -5.33 11.77
C SER A 6 -29.17 -5.54 10.82
N ASP A 7 -29.40 -5.39 9.49
CA ASP A 7 -28.39 -5.55 8.44
C ASP A 7 -27.66 -4.24 8.06
N LYS A 8 -27.90 -3.14 8.80
CA LYS A 8 -27.35 -1.81 8.48
C LYS A 8 -25.82 -1.79 8.31
N ARG A 9 -25.09 -2.59 9.11
CA ARG A 9 -23.64 -2.68 9.05
C ARG A 9 -23.19 -3.35 7.74
N ALA A 10 -23.79 -4.48 7.39
CA ALA A 10 -23.47 -5.17 6.13
C ALA A 10 -23.73 -4.27 4.92
N ARG A 11 -24.90 -3.58 4.90
CA ARG A 11 -25.21 -2.60 3.84
C ARG A 11 -24.22 -1.47 3.77
N LYS A 12 -23.74 -0.96 4.91
CA LYS A 12 -22.74 0.12 4.93
C LYS A 12 -21.38 -0.38 4.44
N ILE A 13 -20.99 -1.58 4.80
CA ILE A 13 -19.79 -2.22 4.26
C ILE A 13 -19.90 -2.35 2.74
N ASP A 14 -21.02 -2.86 2.22
CA ASP A 14 -21.24 -3.02 0.78
C ASP A 14 -21.24 -1.67 0.03
N GLU A 15 -21.78 -0.62 0.63
CA GLU A 15 -21.72 0.76 0.11
C GLU A 15 -20.27 1.27 0.04
N LEU A 16 -19.50 1.11 1.13
CA LEU A 16 -18.10 1.57 1.21
C LEU A 16 -17.22 0.81 0.24
N LEU A 17 -17.39 -0.49 0.08
CA LEU A 17 -16.66 -1.30 -0.88
C LEU A 17 -16.90 -0.92 -2.35
N ARG A 18 -18.00 -0.20 -2.65
CA ARG A 18 -18.31 0.31 -4.00
C ARG A 18 -17.96 1.78 -4.20
N SER A 19 -17.44 2.43 -3.17
CA SER A 19 -17.15 3.87 -3.21
C SER A 19 -15.83 4.18 -3.93
N ASP A 20 -15.70 5.42 -4.42
CA ASP A 20 -14.43 5.93 -4.95
C ASP A 20 -13.31 5.93 -3.89
N ALA A 21 -13.67 6.10 -2.60
CA ALA A 21 -12.72 6.04 -1.50
C ALA A 21 -12.06 4.64 -1.37
N PHE A 22 -12.82 3.57 -1.67
CA PHE A 22 -12.26 2.23 -1.76
C PHE A 22 -11.24 2.14 -2.89
N VAL A 23 -11.57 2.66 -4.06
CA VAL A 23 -10.65 2.67 -5.22
C VAL A 23 -9.39 3.46 -4.89
N ASP A 24 -9.52 4.66 -4.33
CA ASP A 24 -8.37 5.51 -3.95
C ASP A 24 -7.47 4.79 -2.93
N ARG A 25 -8.06 4.20 -1.88
CA ARG A 25 -7.33 3.48 -0.81
C ARG A 25 -6.55 2.27 -1.34
N TRP A 26 -7.19 1.43 -2.13
CA TRP A 26 -6.56 0.20 -2.61
C TRP A 26 -5.63 0.44 -3.80
N THR A 27 -5.83 1.52 -4.56
CA THR A 27 -4.84 2.01 -5.53
C THR A 27 -3.55 2.43 -4.84
N MET A 28 -3.66 3.17 -3.72
CA MET A 28 -2.49 3.58 -2.93
C MET A 28 -1.77 2.37 -2.34
N TRP A 29 -2.51 1.43 -1.73
CA TRP A 29 -1.93 0.20 -1.18
C TRP A 29 -1.16 -0.61 -2.22
N PHE A 30 -1.76 -0.82 -3.39
CA PHE A 30 -1.09 -1.58 -4.45
C PHE A 30 0.10 -0.81 -5.01
N GLY A 31 -0.01 0.51 -5.14
CA GLY A 31 1.11 1.37 -5.51
C GLY A 31 2.27 1.33 -4.51
N ASP A 32 1.98 1.20 -3.20
CA ASP A 32 3.00 0.99 -2.16
C ASP A 32 3.64 -0.41 -2.33
N LEU A 33 2.83 -1.45 -2.55
CA LEU A 33 3.30 -2.83 -2.72
C LEU A 33 4.26 -2.97 -3.90
N VAL A 34 3.93 -2.38 -5.06
CA VAL A 34 4.74 -2.47 -6.28
C VAL A 34 5.69 -1.30 -6.49
N GLN A 35 5.85 -0.47 -5.46
CA GLN A 35 6.79 0.66 -5.43
C GLN A 35 6.64 1.64 -6.61
N ASN A 36 5.40 2.06 -6.91
CA ASN A 36 5.18 3.07 -7.94
C ASN A 36 5.66 4.45 -7.49
N VAL A 37 6.80 4.90 -7.98
CA VAL A 37 7.43 6.19 -7.65
C VAL A 37 7.88 6.95 -8.89
N GLN A 38 7.99 8.28 -8.79
CA GLN A 38 8.43 9.13 -9.90
C GLN A 38 9.93 9.11 -10.16
N VAL A 39 10.72 8.61 -9.22
CA VAL A 39 12.17 8.46 -9.37
C VAL A 39 12.46 6.99 -9.63
N ALA A 40 12.86 6.66 -10.85
CA ALA A 40 13.37 5.33 -11.17
C ALA A 40 14.90 5.38 -11.19
N ASN A 41 15.55 4.45 -10.49
CA ASN A 41 16.98 4.16 -10.63
C ASN A 41 17.93 5.36 -10.46
N ASN A 42 17.88 5.99 -9.31
CA ASN A 42 18.91 6.92 -8.83
C ASN A 42 19.04 8.27 -9.51
N SER A 43 18.03 8.93 -10.00
CA SER A 43 18.21 10.37 -10.18
C SER A 43 17.47 11.09 -11.30
N ARG A 44 16.53 10.48 -11.99
CA ARG A 44 15.83 11.18 -13.06
C ARG A 44 14.33 11.13 -12.88
N GLU A 45 13.68 12.27 -13.04
CA GLU A 45 12.23 12.34 -12.98
C GLU A 45 11.60 11.39 -13.99
N TYR A 46 10.67 10.56 -13.52
CA TYR A 46 10.01 9.51 -14.28
C TYR A 46 8.48 9.61 -14.16
N TYR A 47 7.97 10.83 -13.98
CA TYR A 47 6.57 11.05 -13.62
C TYR A 47 5.58 10.53 -14.67
N LEU A 48 5.89 10.54 -15.97
CA LEU A 48 4.97 10.03 -17.00
C LEU A 48 4.78 8.51 -16.89
N GLY A 49 5.85 7.76 -16.70
CA GLY A 49 5.75 6.30 -16.46
C GLY A 49 5.05 5.99 -15.14
N ARG A 50 5.38 6.74 -14.07
CA ARG A 50 4.67 6.67 -12.79
C ARG A 50 3.16 6.90 -12.96
N ASN A 51 2.75 7.89 -13.76
CA ASN A 51 1.35 8.20 -14.03
C ASN A 51 0.65 7.08 -14.82
N ALA A 52 1.30 6.53 -15.84
CA ALA A 52 0.78 5.38 -16.59
C ALA A 52 0.58 4.16 -15.68
N TYR A 53 1.53 3.91 -14.77
CA TYR A 53 1.42 2.82 -13.79
C TYR A 53 0.27 3.05 -12.81
N TYR A 54 0.20 4.26 -12.22
CA TYR A 54 -0.90 4.65 -11.34
C TYR A 54 -2.27 4.50 -12.01
N SER A 55 -2.40 4.95 -13.27
CA SER A 55 -3.66 4.87 -14.01
C SER A 55 -4.08 3.42 -14.27
N TRP A 56 -3.12 2.54 -14.61
CA TRP A 56 -3.39 1.12 -14.76
C TRP A 56 -3.82 0.47 -13.45
N ILE A 57 -3.12 0.76 -12.34
CA ILE A 57 -3.49 0.25 -11.00
C ILE A 57 -4.91 0.70 -10.66
N LYS A 58 -5.18 2.00 -10.78
CA LYS A 58 -6.49 2.58 -10.43
C LYS A 58 -7.63 1.99 -11.26
N SER A 59 -7.44 1.85 -12.57
CA SER A 59 -8.43 1.24 -13.45
C SER A 59 -8.65 -0.24 -13.14
N SER A 60 -7.60 -0.99 -12.80
CA SER A 60 -7.69 -2.40 -12.42
C SER A 60 -8.49 -2.58 -11.12
N ILE A 61 -8.24 -1.75 -10.10
CA ILE A 61 -9.01 -1.77 -8.84
C ILE A 61 -10.47 -1.35 -9.08
N ALA A 62 -10.70 -0.28 -9.84
CA ALA A 62 -12.04 0.23 -10.14
C ALA A 62 -12.89 -0.80 -10.91
N SER A 63 -12.31 -1.48 -11.89
CA SER A 63 -12.97 -2.54 -12.67
C SER A 63 -13.07 -3.89 -11.94
N GLN A 64 -12.55 -3.98 -10.70
CA GLN A 64 -12.51 -5.23 -9.93
C GLN A 64 -11.78 -6.37 -10.65
N LYS A 65 -10.69 -6.04 -11.37
CA LYS A 65 -9.85 -7.03 -12.02
C LYS A 65 -9.37 -8.05 -10.97
N PRO A 66 -9.45 -9.37 -11.21
CA PRO A 66 -8.91 -10.39 -10.33
C PRO A 66 -7.43 -10.13 -9.99
N TYR A 67 -7.06 -10.26 -8.72
CA TYR A 67 -5.72 -9.89 -8.26
C TYR A 67 -4.63 -10.76 -8.90
N ASP A 68 -4.89 -12.05 -9.12
CA ASP A 68 -4.01 -12.96 -9.85
C ASP A 68 -3.80 -12.52 -11.31
N GLN A 69 -4.86 -12.02 -11.97
CA GLN A 69 -4.74 -11.44 -13.30
C GLN A 69 -3.90 -10.16 -13.29
N MET A 70 -4.10 -9.27 -12.29
CA MET A 70 -3.25 -8.07 -12.14
C MET A 70 -1.78 -8.45 -12.05
N VAL A 71 -1.43 -9.44 -11.24
CA VAL A 71 -0.04 -9.89 -11.06
C VAL A 71 0.51 -10.55 -12.33
N ARG A 72 -0.26 -11.36 -13.02
CA ARG A 72 0.14 -11.94 -14.31
C ARG A 72 0.41 -10.87 -15.37
N GLU A 73 -0.46 -9.86 -15.46
CA GLU A 73 -0.27 -8.74 -16.39
C GLU A 73 1.01 -7.95 -16.09
N LEU A 74 1.32 -7.71 -14.80
CA LEU A 74 2.56 -7.04 -14.40
C LEU A 74 3.80 -7.84 -14.77
N LEU A 75 3.82 -9.13 -14.44
CA LEU A 75 4.97 -10.00 -14.68
C LEU A 75 5.22 -10.20 -16.17
N ALA A 76 4.18 -10.27 -17.00
CA ALA A 76 4.27 -10.40 -18.45
C ALA A 76 4.37 -9.04 -19.18
N GLY A 77 4.25 -7.91 -18.48
CA GLY A 77 4.05 -6.57 -19.05
C GLY A 77 5.11 -6.14 -20.06
N GLU A 78 4.67 -5.63 -21.21
CA GLU A 78 5.49 -5.11 -22.30
C GLU A 78 4.95 -3.76 -22.79
N GLY A 79 5.74 -3.08 -23.61
CA GLY A 79 5.36 -1.85 -24.28
C GLY A 79 6.10 -0.61 -23.78
N ASP A 80 5.63 0.53 -24.25
CA ASP A 80 6.11 1.86 -23.91
C ASP A 80 5.70 2.24 -22.49
N SER A 81 6.65 2.60 -21.64
CA SER A 81 6.41 2.90 -20.24
C SER A 81 5.49 4.10 -19.98
N PHE A 82 5.34 5.03 -20.93
CA PHE A 82 4.43 6.18 -20.78
C PHE A 82 2.98 5.86 -21.12
N SER A 83 2.74 4.78 -21.87
CA SER A 83 1.41 4.35 -22.30
C SER A 83 1.02 2.98 -21.74
N SER A 84 1.96 2.06 -21.56
CA SER A 84 1.74 0.75 -20.96
C SER A 84 2.04 0.76 -19.46
N GLY A 85 1.00 0.86 -18.64
CA GLY A 85 1.15 0.87 -17.18
C GLY A 85 1.93 -0.34 -16.66
N VAL A 86 1.65 -1.53 -17.19
CA VAL A 86 2.29 -2.79 -16.75
C VAL A 86 3.79 -2.88 -17.04
N ALA A 87 4.28 -2.20 -18.10
CA ALA A 87 5.71 -2.17 -18.41
C ALA A 87 6.54 -1.55 -17.27
N ASN A 88 5.91 -0.69 -16.47
CA ASN A 88 6.57 0.03 -15.37
C ASN A 88 6.99 -0.89 -14.22
N TYR A 89 6.41 -2.07 -14.07
CA TYR A 89 6.88 -3.06 -13.12
C TYR A 89 8.34 -3.48 -13.43
N VAL A 90 8.64 -3.74 -14.70
CA VAL A 90 10.01 -4.05 -15.13
C VAL A 90 10.91 -2.83 -14.97
N VAL A 91 10.45 -1.66 -15.42
CA VAL A 91 11.24 -0.41 -15.38
C VAL A 91 11.67 -0.06 -13.96
N ARG A 92 10.81 -0.30 -12.97
CA ARG A 92 11.11 -0.03 -11.56
C ARG A 92 12.29 -0.84 -11.04
N GLN A 93 12.54 -2.02 -11.58
CA GLN A 93 13.59 -2.94 -11.12
C GLN A 93 14.90 -2.82 -11.92
N ILE A 94 14.99 -1.94 -12.93
CA ILE A 94 16.19 -1.77 -13.74
C ILE A 94 17.34 -1.27 -12.87
N GLN A 95 18.48 -1.96 -12.95
CA GLN A 95 19.75 -1.56 -12.35
C GLN A 95 20.66 -0.98 -13.42
N ASN A 96 20.83 0.34 -13.44
CA ASN A 96 21.60 1.02 -14.49
C ASN A 96 23.14 0.90 -14.33
N ASN A 97 23.61 0.68 -13.09
CA ASN A 97 25.04 0.68 -12.74
C ASN A 97 25.55 -0.73 -12.42
N GLY A 98 25.19 -1.71 -13.24
CA GLY A 98 25.60 -3.09 -13.06
C GLY A 98 25.30 -3.95 -14.27
N PRO A 99 25.67 -5.24 -14.23
CA PRO A 99 25.35 -6.16 -15.30
C PRO A 99 23.84 -6.38 -15.42
N PRO A 100 23.33 -6.74 -16.62
CA PRO A 100 21.90 -6.97 -16.82
C PRO A 100 21.28 -7.97 -15.83
N GLN A 101 22.06 -8.93 -15.35
CA GLN A 101 21.63 -9.92 -14.36
C GLN A 101 21.17 -9.28 -13.03
N ASP A 102 21.70 -8.13 -12.64
CA ASP A 102 21.23 -7.43 -11.44
C ASP A 102 19.76 -7.01 -11.55
N THR A 103 19.33 -6.57 -12.74
CA THR A 103 17.91 -6.30 -13.03
C THR A 103 17.06 -7.56 -12.96
N LEU A 104 17.55 -8.67 -13.53
CA LEU A 104 16.81 -9.96 -13.54
C LEU A 104 16.64 -10.49 -12.10
N ASP A 105 17.69 -10.40 -11.30
CA ASP A 105 17.68 -10.79 -9.88
C ASP A 105 16.75 -9.90 -9.05
N ASN A 106 16.73 -8.59 -9.32
CA ASN A 106 15.81 -7.68 -8.65
C ASN A 106 14.36 -8.01 -8.97
N LEU A 107 14.03 -8.29 -10.24
CA LEU A 107 12.68 -8.72 -10.65
C LEU A 107 12.25 -10.02 -9.95
N ALA A 108 13.14 -11.01 -9.87
CA ALA A 108 12.87 -12.27 -9.18
C ALA A 108 12.70 -12.08 -7.67
N ALA A 109 13.63 -11.37 -7.02
CA ALA A 109 13.58 -11.13 -5.59
C ALA A 109 12.34 -10.32 -5.20
N HIS A 110 12.06 -9.23 -5.92
CA HIS A 110 10.90 -8.38 -5.67
C HIS A 110 9.57 -9.14 -5.87
N SER A 111 9.45 -9.92 -6.95
CA SER A 111 8.23 -10.71 -7.18
C SER A 111 8.03 -11.78 -6.11
N GLY A 112 9.09 -12.43 -5.66
CA GLY A 112 9.03 -13.39 -4.55
C GLY A 112 8.62 -12.74 -3.23
N GLU A 113 9.18 -11.58 -2.91
CA GLU A 113 8.84 -10.85 -1.70
C GLU A 113 7.40 -10.31 -1.73
N LYS A 114 7.01 -9.62 -2.82
CA LYS A 114 5.72 -8.93 -2.88
C LYS A 114 4.53 -9.85 -3.15
N PHE A 115 4.72 -10.92 -3.90
CA PHE A 115 3.62 -11.78 -4.31
C PHE A 115 3.61 -13.17 -3.62
N LEU A 116 4.76 -13.65 -3.15
CA LEU A 116 4.83 -14.89 -2.36
C LEU A 116 5.10 -14.63 -0.87
N GLY A 117 5.37 -13.37 -0.48
CA GLY A 117 5.71 -13.02 0.89
C GLY A 117 7.04 -13.62 1.36
N MET A 118 7.98 -13.91 0.45
CA MET A 118 9.24 -14.60 0.74
C MET A 118 10.44 -13.69 0.52
N PRO A 119 11.31 -13.46 1.53
CA PRO A 119 12.41 -12.50 1.44
C PRO A 119 13.59 -13.06 0.63
N MET A 120 13.43 -13.19 -0.68
CA MET A 120 14.38 -13.89 -1.56
C MET A 120 15.66 -13.10 -1.87
N LEU A 121 15.76 -11.84 -1.47
CA LEU A 121 16.90 -10.99 -1.79
C LEU A 121 18.23 -11.60 -1.28
N CYS A 122 18.24 -12.20 -0.08
CA CYS A 122 19.45 -12.79 0.50
C CYS A 122 20.04 -13.89 -0.38
N ILE A 123 19.19 -14.79 -0.91
CA ILE A 123 19.65 -15.90 -1.76
C ILE A 123 20.05 -15.47 -3.18
N SER A 124 19.88 -14.21 -3.53
CA SER A 124 20.42 -13.65 -4.78
C SER A 124 21.94 -13.46 -4.75
N CYS A 125 22.53 -13.31 -3.54
CA CYS A 125 23.97 -13.09 -3.36
C CYS A 125 24.71 -14.34 -2.91
N HIS A 126 24.08 -15.21 -2.10
CA HIS A 126 24.69 -16.43 -1.56
C HIS A 126 23.63 -17.52 -1.34
N SER A 127 24.06 -18.77 -1.20
CA SER A 127 23.16 -19.86 -0.78
C SER A 127 22.67 -19.63 0.66
N GLY A 128 21.49 -20.16 0.99
CA GLY A 128 20.88 -19.95 2.30
C GLY A 128 21.65 -20.61 3.47
N ALA A 129 22.28 -21.77 3.21
CA ALA A 129 23.05 -22.49 4.22
C ALA A 129 24.25 -21.66 4.75
N GLY A 130 24.39 -21.59 6.06
CA GLY A 130 25.41 -20.79 6.75
C GLY A 130 25.02 -19.30 6.94
N HIS A 131 23.85 -18.86 6.47
CA HIS A 131 23.42 -17.45 6.54
C HIS A 131 21.98 -17.26 7.02
N LEU A 132 21.05 -18.19 6.74
CA LEU A 132 19.62 -18.00 7.00
C LEU A 132 19.04 -18.89 8.11
N GLU A 133 19.85 -19.55 8.89
CA GLU A 133 19.44 -20.48 9.97
C GLU A 133 18.51 -19.83 11.01
N LEU A 134 18.75 -18.55 11.31
CA LEU A 134 17.97 -17.78 12.28
C LEU A 134 16.92 -16.87 11.63
N VAL A 135 16.90 -16.76 10.29
CA VAL A 135 16.06 -15.82 9.57
C VAL A 135 14.91 -16.54 8.87
N ASN A 136 15.21 -17.56 8.07
CA ASN A 136 14.22 -18.29 7.29
C ASN A 136 14.71 -19.71 6.99
N TRP A 137 14.09 -20.70 7.63
CA TRP A 137 14.51 -22.10 7.57
C TRP A 137 14.26 -22.72 6.18
N TYR A 138 13.19 -22.30 5.49
CA TYR A 138 12.94 -22.77 4.13
C TYR A 138 14.01 -22.27 3.15
N LEU A 139 14.31 -20.96 3.19
CA LEU A 139 15.32 -20.35 2.31
C LEU A 139 16.75 -20.79 2.69
N ARG A 140 17.00 -21.18 3.94
CA ARG A 140 18.26 -21.82 4.32
C ARG A 140 18.57 -23.07 3.47
N GLY A 141 17.53 -23.83 3.11
CA GLY A 141 17.67 -25.00 2.24
C GLY A 141 17.85 -24.68 0.76
N LYS A 142 17.79 -23.40 0.36
CA LYS A 142 17.86 -23.00 -1.04
C LYS A 142 19.27 -22.57 -1.44
N THR A 143 19.69 -22.99 -2.64
CA THR A 143 20.97 -22.57 -3.22
C THR A 143 20.79 -21.30 -4.06
N ARG A 144 21.92 -20.63 -4.32
CA ARG A 144 21.95 -19.50 -5.22
C ARG A 144 21.62 -19.89 -6.68
N GLU A 145 21.96 -21.10 -7.08
CA GLU A 145 21.63 -21.66 -8.39
C GLU A 145 20.10 -21.82 -8.56
N GLU A 146 19.38 -22.24 -7.51
CA GLU A 146 17.91 -22.28 -7.53
C GLU A 146 17.30 -20.89 -7.69
N PHE A 147 17.90 -19.88 -7.05
CA PHE A 147 17.50 -18.48 -7.25
C PHE A 147 17.78 -18.01 -8.68
N TRP A 148 18.92 -18.34 -9.27
CA TRP A 148 19.23 -17.98 -10.67
C TRP A 148 18.23 -18.61 -11.65
N LYS A 149 17.77 -19.83 -11.41
CA LYS A 149 16.69 -20.44 -12.20
C LYS A 149 15.41 -19.63 -12.14
N MET A 150 15.06 -19.08 -10.98
CA MET A 150 13.93 -18.16 -10.84
C MET A 150 14.17 -16.84 -11.57
N ALA A 151 15.35 -16.25 -11.47
CA ALA A 151 15.72 -15.02 -12.17
C ALA A 151 15.77 -15.22 -13.71
N ALA A 152 16.06 -16.43 -14.17
CA ALA A 152 16.13 -16.77 -15.58
C ALA A 152 14.77 -16.63 -16.30
N PHE A 153 13.62 -16.64 -15.60
CA PHE A 153 12.33 -16.31 -16.20
C PHE A 153 12.29 -14.90 -16.81
N PHE A 154 13.11 -13.99 -16.29
CA PHE A 154 13.21 -12.62 -16.77
C PHE A 154 14.29 -12.43 -17.84
N SER A 155 15.10 -13.45 -18.16
CA SER A 155 16.27 -13.33 -19.04
C SER A 155 15.92 -12.91 -20.47
N ARG A 156 14.72 -13.19 -20.94
CA ARG A 156 14.20 -12.80 -22.25
C ARG A 156 13.49 -11.44 -22.25
N THR A 157 13.78 -10.61 -21.26
CA THR A 157 13.26 -9.24 -21.16
C THR A 157 14.31 -8.27 -21.67
N ARG A 158 13.91 -7.36 -22.54
CA ARG A 158 14.72 -6.23 -22.97
C ARG A 158 14.01 -4.94 -22.58
N ALA A 159 14.68 -4.10 -21.81
CA ALA A 159 14.22 -2.76 -21.50
C ALA A 159 15.22 -1.76 -22.13
N ARG A 160 14.75 -0.99 -23.10
CA ARG A 160 15.55 0.04 -23.78
C ARG A 160 15.09 1.42 -23.33
N GLY A 161 15.95 2.14 -22.65
CA GLY A 161 15.73 3.52 -22.24
C GLY A 161 16.14 4.50 -23.36
N GLU A 162 15.36 5.54 -23.53
CA GLU A 162 15.64 6.68 -24.41
C GLU A 162 15.37 8.00 -23.68
N ARG A 163 16.05 9.06 -24.10
CA ARG A 163 15.79 10.41 -23.61
C ARG A 163 14.55 10.96 -24.30
N TYR A 164 13.67 11.54 -23.50
CA TYR A 164 12.46 12.21 -23.94
C TYR A 164 12.44 13.63 -23.36
N GLU A 165 12.17 14.63 -24.18
CA GLU A 165 12.07 16.02 -23.71
C GLU A 165 10.97 16.12 -22.64
N ASP A 166 11.28 16.79 -21.53
CA ASP A 166 10.29 16.97 -20.47
C ASP A 166 9.22 17.98 -20.90
N PRO A 167 7.95 17.58 -21.06
CA PRO A 167 6.89 18.52 -21.46
C PRO A 167 6.69 19.68 -20.47
N ASN A 168 7.13 19.54 -19.22
CA ASN A 168 7.03 20.57 -18.19
C ASN A 168 8.28 21.43 -18.07
N ASN A 169 9.41 21.02 -18.67
CA ASN A 169 10.68 21.73 -18.59
C ASN A 169 11.53 21.47 -19.86
N PRO A 170 11.48 22.35 -20.87
CA PRO A 170 12.20 22.17 -22.15
C PRO A 170 13.72 22.07 -22.00
N ASN A 171 14.29 22.44 -20.85
CA ASN A 171 15.73 22.32 -20.56
C ASN A 171 16.10 21.01 -19.85
N ALA A 172 15.12 20.12 -19.61
CA ALA A 172 15.33 18.83 -18.96
C ALA A 172 14.89 17.69 -19.88
N PHE A 173 15.24 16.48 -19.51
CA PHE A 173 14.72 15.28 -20.13
C PHE A 173 14.35 14.24 -19.07
N ILE A 174 13.33 13.46 -19.41
CA ILE A 174 12.89 12.29 -18.65
C ILE A 174 13.26 11.02 -19.40
N LEU A 175 13.33 9.90 -18.70
CA LEU A 175 13.61 8.62 -19.32
C LEU A 175 12.29 7.94 -19.71
N LYS A 176 12.24 7.50 -20.96
CA LYS A 176 11.19 6.66 -21.50
C LYS A 176 11.77 5.28 -21.78
N TYR A 177 11.06 4.24 -21.42
CA TYR A 177 11.51 2.86 -21.65
C TYR A 177 10.55 2.13 -22.56
N ASN A 178 11.11 1.30 -23.45
CA ASN A 178 10.36 0.30 -24.18
C ASN A 178 10.75 -1.09 -23.63
N VAL A 179 9.79 -1.80 -23.07
CA VAL A 179 9.95 -3.17 -22.56
C VAL A 179 9.43 -4.14 -23.59
N SER A 180 10.25 -5.10 -24.00
CA SER A 180 9.92 -6.06 -25.04
C SER A 180 10.50 -7.44 -24.75
N TYR A 181 9.92 -8.46 -25.40
CA TYR A 181 10.45 -9.82 -25.40
C TYR A 181 11.69 -9.94 -26.30
N ASN A 182 12.71 -10.64 -25.81
CA ASN A 182 13.93 -10.97 -26.56
C ASN A 182 14.12 -12.49 -26.60
N PRO A 183 13.76 -13.18 -27.69
CA PRO A 183 13.83 -14.66 -27.76
C PRO A 183 15.25 -15.22 -27.59
N LEU A 184 16.29 -14.40 -27.85
CA LEU A 184 17.70 -14.80 -27.72
C LEU A 184 18.30 -14.49 -26.35
N GLY A 185 17.51 -13.92 -25.44
CA GLY A 185 17.93 -13.63 -24.09
C GLY A 185 18.18 -14.88 -23.27
N ALA A 186 19.24 -14.89 -22.47
CA ALA A 186 19.59 -15.97 -21.56
C ALA A 186 20.17 -15.41 -20.25
N TYR A 187 19.93 -16.08 -19.13
CA TYR A 187 20.60 -15.78 -17.87
C TYR A 187 22.03 -16.34 -17.93
N ARG A 188 23.03 -15.44 -18.00
CA ARG A 188 24.43 -15.83 -18.21
C ARG A 188 25.23 -15.76 -16.92
N LEU A 189 26.04 -16.76 -16.67
CA LEU A 189 27.00 -16.84 -15.56
C LEU A 189 28.37 -16.32 -16.00
N ASN A 190 28.48 -15.03 -16.24
CA ASN A 190 29.68 -14.39 -16.78
C ASN A 190 29.98 -13.02 -16.17
N THR A 191 29.49 -12.76 -14.95
CA THR A 191 29.68 -11.45 -14.29
C THR A 191 30.48 -11.59 -13.02
N THR A 192 31.51 -10.73 -12.87
CA THR A 192 32.36 -10.66 -11.69
C THR A 192 32.28 -9.33 -10.96
N ASP A 193 31.45 -8.42 -11.49
CA ASP A 193 31.16 -7.06 -11.00
C ASP A 193 29.68 -6.84 -10.78
N GLY A 194 29.30 -5.67 -10.30
CA GLY A 194 27.92 -5.28 -9.99
C GLY A 194 27.62 -5.29 -8.49
N ASN A 195 26.35 -5.18 -8.15
CA ASN A 195 25.89 -5.05 -6.75
C ASN A 195 25.73 -6.39 -6.03
N LYS A 196 25.96 -7.50 -6.73
CA LYS A 196 25.79 -8.86 -6.19
C LYS A 196 27.09 -9.64 -6.34
N SER A 197 27.22 -10.71 -5.56
CA SER A 197 28.38 -11.62 -5.65
C SER A 197 28.58 -12.15 -7.08
N PRO A 198 29.81 -12.48 -7.50
CA PRO A 198 30.10 -12.99 -8.85
C PRO A 198 29.18 -14.14 -9.27
N ARG A 199 28.77 -14.12 -10.53
CA ARG A 199 27.99 -15.17 -11.17
C ARG A 199 28.88 -15.88 -12.19
N VAL A 200 29.51 -16.96 -11.73
CA VAL A 200 30.38 -17.80 -12.54
C VAL A 200 29.91 -19.25 -12.48
N PRO A 201 29.95 -19.99 -13.59
CA PRO A 201 29.54 -21.39 -13.56
C PRO A 201 30.54 -22.22 -12.73
N ALA A 202 30.03 -23.23 -12.01
CA ALA A 202 30.90 -24.24 -11.42
C ALA A 202 31.62 -25.02 -12.54
N ALA A 203 32.75 -25.63 -12.21
CA ALA A 203 33.55 -26.39 -13.17
C ALA A 203 32.66 -27.46 -13.85
N GLY A 204 32.67 -27.46 -15.19
CA GLY A 204 31.86 -28.39 -15.99
C GLY A 204 30.36 -28.04 -16.11
N GLN A 205 29.90 -26.96 -15.53
CA GLN A 205 28.51 -26.50 -15.66
C GLN A 205 28.33 -25.56 -16.87
N PRO A 206 27.12 -25.50 -17.47
CA PRO A 206 26.81 -24.57 -18.54
C PRO A 206 26.98 -23.11 -18.11
N PRO A 207 27.38 -22.20 -19.03
CA PRO A 207 27.51 -20.78 -18.76
C PRO A 207 26.15 -20.05 -18.74
N THR A 208 25.03 -20.75 -18.89
CA THR A 208 23.66 -20.23 -18.91
C THR A 208 22.78 -21.05 -17.98
N VAL A 209 21.73 -20.40 -17.45
CA VAL A 209 20.77 -21.03 -16.55
C VAL A 209 19.39 -20.99 -17.20
N ASP A 210 18.74 -22.16 -17.29
CA ASP A 210 17.34 -22.29 -17.74
C ASP A 210 16.37 -22.02 -16.57
N PRO A 211 15.19 -21.43 -16.86
CA PRO A 211 14.24 -21.09 -15.83
C PRO A 211 13.58 -22.31 -15.19
N ALA A 212 13.47 -22.28 -13.85
CA ALA A 212 12.66 -23.21 -13.08
C ALA A 212 12.08 -22.49 -11.85
N PHE A 213 10.80 -22.75 -11.55
CA PHE A 213 10.11 -22.09 -10.44
C PHE A 213 10.58 -22.62 -9.09
N ILE A 214 11.01 -21.75 -8.22
CA ILE A 214 11.74 -22.12 -6.98
C ILE A 214 10.93 -22.98 -5.99
N LEU A 215 9.58 -22.92 -6.02
CA LEU A 215 8.74 -23.69 -5.11
C LEU A 215 8.49 -25.11 -5.62
N THR A 216 8.35 -25.31 -6.95
CA THR A 216 7.93 -26.59 -7.54
C THR A 216 8.97 -27.22 -8.47
N GLY A 217 9.94 -26.43 -8.95
CA GLY A 217 10.87 -26.86 -10.00
C GLY A 217 10.25 -26.89 -11.41
N GLU A 218 8.99 -26.43 -11.58
CA GLU A 218 8.31 -26.40 -12.88
C GLU A 218 9.04 -25.45 -13.85
N THR A 219 9.12 -25.86 -15.13
CA THR A 219 9.76 -25.12 -16.23
C THR A 219 8.72 -24.57 -17.20
N PRO A 220 9.04 -23.55 -18.02
CA PRO A 220 8.13 -23.05 -19.04
C PRO A 220 7.71 -24.13 -20.03
N ARG A 221 6.47 -24.09 -20.49
CA ARG A 221 5.98 -24.90 -21.59
C ARG A 221 6.54 -24.36 -22.91
N ALA A 222 6.55 -25.20 -23.95
CA ALA A 222 7.13 -24.87 -25.26
C ALA A 222 6.42 -23.67 -25.94
N ASP A 223 5.14 -23.47 -25.65
CA ASP A 223 4.26 -22.42 -26.20
C ASP A 223 4.17 -21.16 -25.34
N GLU A 224 4.89 -21.12 -24.21
CA GLU A 224 4.84 -19.98 -23.28
C GLU A 224 6.11 -19.12 -23.36
N THR A 225 5.95 -17.79 -23.30
CA THR A 225 7.09 -16.93 -23.00
C THR A 225 7.46 -17.06 -21.51
N TYR A 226 8.73 -16.86 -21.18
CA TYR A 226 9.24 -17.09 -19.83
C TYR A 226 8.48 -16.30 -18.74
N ARG A 227 8.16 -15.02 -18.99
CA ARG A 227 7.42 -14.20 -18.02
C ARG A 227 5.94 -14.58 -17.89
N VAL A 228 5.32 -15.04 -18.97
CA VAL A 228 3.95 -15.58 -18.94
C VAL A 228 3.92 -16.89 -18.14
N ALA A 229 4.87 -17.80 -18.38
CA ALA A 229 5.02 -19.04 -17.61
C ALA A 229 5.22 -18.73 -16.10
N TYR A 230 6.11 -17.79 -15.80
CA TYR A 230 6.37 -17.38 -14.42
C TYR A 230 5.11 -16.82 -13.73
N GLY A 231 4.38 -15.92 -14.38
CA GLY A 231 3.12 -15.38 -13.88
C GLY A 231 2.08 -16.46 -13.59
N ARG A 232 1.95 -17.45 -14.50
CA ARG A 232 1.07 -18.60 -14.33
C ARG A 232 1.46 -19.46 -13.12
N MET A 233 2.72 -19.83 -13.01
CA MET A 233 3.22 -20.68 -11.92
C MET A 233 3.09 -19.98 -10.56
N LEU A 234 3.49 -18.71 -10.49
CA LEU A 234 3.43 -17.92 -9.27
C LEU A 234 2.00 -17.76 -8.76
N THR A 235 1.06 -17.41 -9.64
CA THR A 235 -0.33 -17.18 -9.22
C THR A 235 -1.13 -18.46 -9.02
N ALA A 236 -0.67 -19.60 -9.55
CA ALA A 236 -1.27 -20.91 -9.31
C ALA A 236 -0.81 -21.53 -7.98
N ASP A 237 0.32 -21.09 -7.45
CA ASP A 237 0.82 -21.62 -6.18
C ASP A 237 -0.02 -21.09 -5.00
N ARG A 238 -0.34 -21.99 -4.06
CA ARG A 238 -1.13 -21.64 -2.88
C ARG A 238 -0.47 -20.55 -2.03
N GLN A 239 0.85 -20.47 -2.05
CA GLN A 239 1.60 -19.44 -1.33
C GLN A 239 1.24 -18.02 -1.78
N PHE A 240 0.90 -17.83 -3.06
CA PHE A 240 0.39 -16.55 -3.57
C PHE A 240 -0.90 -16.12 -2.87
N ALA A 241 -1.86 -17.05 -2.68
CA ALA A 241 -3.09 -16.76 -1.96
C ALA A 241 -2.82 -16.46 -0.48
N ARG A 242 -1.95 -17.25 0.19
CA ARG A 242 -1.56 -17.01 1.59
C ARG A 242 -0.92 -15.65 1.79
N ALA A 243 0.04 -15.29 0.95
CA ALA A 243 0.69 -13.98 1.01
C ALA A 243 -0.31 -12.84 0.81
N THR A 244 -1.19 -12.96 -0.18
CA THR A 244 -2.22 -11.96 -0.47
C THR A 244 -3.14 -11.73 0.72
N VAL A 245 -3.72 -12.78 1.29
CA VAL A 245 -4.64 -12.62 2.43
C VAL A 245 -3.92 -12.13 3.69
N ASN A 246 -2.65 -12.47 3.87
CA ASN A 246 -1.84 -11.98 4.97
C ASN A 246 -1.59 -10.46 4.88
N TYR A 247 -1.28 -9.94 3.68
CA TYR A 247 -1.18 -8.50 3.43
C TYR A 247 -2.50 -7.79 3.69
N LEU A 248 -3.62 -8.31 3.16
CA LEU A 248 -4.95 -7.72 3.35
C LEU A 248 -5.37 -7.74 4.83
N TRP A 249 -5.08 -8.81 5.53
CA TRP A 249 -5.34 -8.94 6.97
C TRP A 249 -4.58 -7.87 7.76
N LYS A 250 -3.28 -7.70 7.48
CA LYS A 250 -2.47 -6.64 8.10
C LYS A 250 -3.05 -5.25 7.85
N GLU A 251 -3.51 -4.96 6.63
CA GLU A 251 -4.14 -3.68 6.31
C GLU A 251 -5.43 -3.44 7.11
N MET A 252 -6.19 -4.50 7.41
CA MET A 252 -7.43 -4.42 8.17
C MET A 252 -7.21 -4.40 9.68
N PHE A 253 -6.21 -5.13 10.21
CA PHE A 253 -6.00 -5.29 11.66
C PHE A 253 -4.74 -4.60 12.21
N GLY A 254 -3.80 -4.19 11.34
CA GLY A 254 -2.51 -3.60 11.73
C GLY A 254 -1.44 -4.62 12.09
N LEU A 255 -1.80 -5.88 12.31
CA LEU A 255 -0.91 -7.00 12.57
C LEU A 255 -1.27 -8.14 11.62
N ALA A 256 -0.28 -8.77 11.00
CA ALA A 256 -0.52 -9.88 10.09
C ALA A 256 -0.67 -11.22 10.86
N ILE A 257 -1.23 -12.23 10.19
CA ILE A 257 -1.31 -13.60 10.73
C ILE A 257 0.10 -14.21 10.74
N VAL A 258 0.91 -13.88 9.75
CA VAL A 258 2.33 -14.24 9.65
C VAL A 258 3.15 -12.94 9.69
N GLU A 259 3.98 -12.77 10.70
CA GLU A 259 4.92 -11.65 10.82
C GLU A 259 6.38 -12.13 10.70
N PRO A 260 7.27 -11.34 10.11
CA PRO A 260 6.98 -10.12 9.34
C PRO A 260 6.16 -10.45 8.09
N VAL A 261 5.33 -9.52 7.64
CA VAL A 261 4.31 -9.75 6.59
C VAL A 261 4.88 -10.29 5.27
N GLY A 262 6.10 -9.94 4.91
CA GLY A 262 6.85 -10.44 3.75
C GLY A 262 7.91 -11.50 4.11
N GLY A 263 7.81 -12.13 5.28
CA GLY A 263 8.80 -13.04 5.83
C GLY A 263 8.32 -14.47 6.03
N PHE A 264 7.50 -14.99 5.12
CA PHE A 264 7.02 -16.38 5.21
C PHE A 264 8.18 -17.38 5.21
N ASP A 265 8.21 -18.23 6.24
CA ASP A 265 9.06 -19.40 6.33
C ASP A 265 8.21 -20.67 6.10
N LEU A 266 8.24 -21.17 4.87
CA LEU A 266 7.40 -22.32 4.49
C LEU A 266 7.73 -23.60 5.25
N ALA A 267 8.94 -23.72 5.81
CA ALA A 267 9.32 -24.86 6.63
C ALA A 267 8.78 -24.76 8.07
N LYS A 268 8.34 -23.57 8.50
CA LYS A 268 7.84 -23.32 9.85
C LYS A 268 6.45 -22.67 9.86
N LEU A 269 5.73 -22.69 8.76
CA LEU A 269 4.48 -21.96 8.60
C LEU A 269 3.45 -22.24 9.70
N SER A 270 3.31 -23.51 10.12
CA SER A 270 2.38 -23.91 11.17
C SER A 270 2.69 -23.35 12.57
N THR A 271 3.94 -22.95 12.80
CA THR A 271 4.39 -22.36 14.08
C THR A 271 4.63 -20.86 13.97
N GLN A 272 4.85 -20.35 12.74
CA GLN A 272 5.02 -18.93 12.48
C GLN A 272 3.66 -18.21 12.44
N ALA A 273 2.66 -18.82 11.81
CA ALA A 273 1.33 -18.26 11.75
C ALA A 273 0.65 -18.30 13.13
N THR A 274 0.13 -17.17 13.59
CA THR A 274 -0.64 -17.11 14.86
C THR A 274 -1.95 -17.88 14.78
N HIS A 275 -2.53 -17.98 13.58
CA HIS A 275 -3.79 -18.68 13.29
C HIS A 275 -3.66 -19.42 11.93
N PRO A 276 -2.97 -20.57 11.88
CA PRO A 276 -2.72 -21.28 10.63
C PRO A 276 -4.00 -21.70 9.90
N GLU A 277 -5.02 -22.18 10.64
CA GLU A 277 -6.31 -22.59 10.04
C GLU A 277 -7.06 -21.37 9.42
N LEU A 278 -6.98 -20.20 10.05
CA LEU A 278 -7.57 -18.97 9.52
C LEU A 278 -6.85 -18.52 8.23
N LEU A 279 -5.52 -18.60 8.22
CA LEU A 279 -4.73 -18.28 7.03
C LEU A 279 -5.12 -19.15 5.85
N GLU A 280 -5.26 -20.47 6.08
CA GLU A 280 -5.66 -21.42 5.03
C GLU A 280 -7.10 -21.18 4.57
N ALA A 281 -8.03 -20.96 5.50
CA ALA A 281 -9.44 -20.69 5.17
C ALA A 281 -9.60 -19.40 4.35
N LEU A 282 -8.86 -18.34 4.69
CA LEU A 282 -8.87 -17.09 3.91
C LEU A 282 -8.23 -17.27 2.53
N ALA A 283 -7.17 -18.08 2.41
CA ALA A 283 -6.56 -18.40 1.14
C ALA A 283 -7.53 -19.19 0.24
N ASP A 284 -8.24 -20.17 0.79
CA ASP A 284 -9.28 -20.92 0.07
C ASP A 284 -10.44 -20.02 -0.36
N GLU A 285 -10.90 -19.13 0.51
CA GLU A 285 -11.95 -18.16 0.19
C GLU A 285 -11.52 -17.23 -0.94
N LEU A 286 -10.28 -16.70 -0.90
CA LEU A 286 -9.75 -15.84 -1.98
C LEU A 286 -9.72 -16.57 -3.33
N ILE A 287 -9.26 -17.83 -3.35
CA ILE A 287 -9.25 -18.67 -4.55
C ILE A 287 -10.69 -18.91 -5.03
N ALA A 288 -11.59 -19.31 -4.15
CA ALA A 288 -12.99 -19.58 -4.47
C ALA A 288 -13.73 -18.34 -5.00
N LYS A 289 -13.33 -17.16 -4.58
CA LYS A 289 -13.84 -15.84 -5.05
C LYS A 289 -13.05 -15.31 -6.25
N ASN A 290 -12.33 -16.15 -6.96
CA ASN A 290 -11.56 -15.79 -8.16
C ASN A 290 -10.64 -14.57 -7.90
N TYR A 291 -9.93 -14.58 -6.79
CA TYR A 291 -8.99 -13.53 -6.38
C TYR A 291 -9.60 -12.11 -6.31
N SER A 292 -10.89 -12.00 -6.02
CA SER A 292 -11.57 -10.71 -5.82
C SER A 292 -11.14 -10.06 -4.50
N LEU A 293 -10.37 -8.98 -4.57
CA LEU A 293 -9.97 -8.20 -3.39
C LEU A 293 -11.20 -7.65 -2.64
N ARG A 294 -12.25 -7.27 -3.37
CA ARG A 294 -13.48 -6.74 -2.77
C ARG A 294 -14.20 -7.79 -1.93
N GLU A 295 -14.34 -9.00 -2.45
CA GLU A 295 -15.05 -10.07 -1.76
C GLU A 295 -14.31 -10.54 -0.51
N ILE A 296 -12.99 -10.72 -0.58
CA ILE A 296 -12.22 -11.13 0.60
C ILE A 296 -12.21 -10.04 1.69
N LEU A 297 -12.11 -8.76 1.32
CA LEU A 297 -12.21 -7.65 2.25
C LEU A 297 -13.61 -7.54 2.87
N ARG A 298 -14.66 -7.87 2.10
CA ARG A 298 -16.02 -7.99 2.63
C ARG A 298 -16.11 -9.08 3.69
N THR A 299 -15.58 -10.26 3.40
CA THR A 299 -15.54 -11.39 4.35
C THR A 299 -14.83 -10.98 5.65
N ILE A 300 -13.67 -10.34 5.56
CA ILE A 300 -12.91 -9.86 6.73
C ILE A 300 -13.72 -8.80 7.50
N ALA A 301 -14.28 -7.79 6.83
CA ALA A 301 -15.01 -6.70 7.48
C ALA A 301 -16.32 -7.16 8.16
N LEU A 302 -16.94 -8.23 7.65
CA LEU A 302 -18.13 -8.83 8.24
C LEU A 302 -17.82 -9.81 9.39
N SER A 303 -16.56 -10.20 9.58
CA SER A 303 -16.19 -11.10 10.67
C SER A 303 -16.48 -10.51 12.05
N ASN A 304 -16.81 -11.37 13.00
CA ASN A 304 -17.00 -10.95 14.39
C ASN A 304 -15.75 -10.30 14.96
N THR A 305 -14.56 -10.81 14.61
CA THR A 305 -13.25 -10.28 15.05
C THR A 305 -13.07 -8.82 14.63
N TYR A 306 -13.38 -8.48 13.36
CA TYR A 306 -13.27 -7.09 12.88
C TYR A 306 -14.28 -6.14 13.55
N GLN A 307 -15.36 -6.69 14.09
CA GLN A 307 -16.44 -5.94 14.74
C GLN A 307 -16.28 -5.81 16.26
N LEU A 308 -15.20 -6.34 16.83
CA LEU A 308 -14.91 -6.21 18.25
C LEU A 308 -14.73 -4.74 18.65
N SER A 309 -15.09 -4.44 19.90
CA SER A 309 -14.85 -3.13 20.50
C SER A 309 -13.38 -2.94 20.85
N ALA A 310 -12.91 -1.69 20.78
CA ALA A 310 -11.62 -1.29 21.34
C ALA A 310 -11.64 -1.21 22.87
N ARG A 311 -12.82 -1.17 23.51
CA ARG A 311 -12.99 -1.07 24.95
C ARG A 311 -12.59 -2.37 25.64
N TYR A 312 -11.96 -2.25 26.79
CA TYR A 312 -11.61 -3.35 27.68
C TYR A 312 -11.72 -2.90 29.14
N THR A 313 -11.86 -3.85 30.06
CA THR A 313 -11.87 -3.55 31.49
C THR A 313 -10.43 -3.32 31.96
N PRO A 314 -10.10 -2.17 32.58
CA PRO A 314 -8.77 -1.94 33.15
C PRO A 314 -8.37 -3.05 34.12
N GLY A 315 -7.12 -3.54 34.00
CA GLY A 315 -6.61 -4.65 34.81
C GLY A 315 -6.98 -6.06 34.33
N ALA A 316 -7.91 -6.18 33.38
CA ALA A 316 -8.28 -7.47 32.78
C ALA A 316 -7.66 -7.69 31.39
N TRP A 317 -6.70 -6.86 30.97
CA TRP A 317 -6.01 -6.96 29.69
C TRP A 317 -4.62 -7.60 29.86
N ASN A 318 -4.25 -8.46 28.90
CA ASN A 318 -2.91 -9.03 28.80
C ASN A 318 -2.38 -8.78 27.37
N GLU A 319 -1.19 -8.17 27.25
CA GLU A 319 -0.54 -7.87 25.96
C GLU A 319 -0.24 -9.15 25.15
N ALA A 320 -0.08 -10.31 25.79
CA ALA A 320 0.05 -11.59 25.11
C ALA A 320 -1.17 -11.97 24.26
N TRP A 321 -2.30 -11.29 24.43
CA TRP A 321 -3.51 -11.51 23.63
C TRP A 321 -3.54 -10.70 22.32
N VAL A 322 -2.60 -9.78 22.12
CA VAL A 322 -2.51 -8.96 20.89
C VAL A 322 -2.48 -9.82 19.63
N PRO A 323 -1.64 -10.84 19.50
CA PRO A 323 -1.61 -11.69 18.30
C PRO A 323 -2.90 -12.48 18.03
N TYR A 324 -3.80 -12.57 19.01
CA TYR A 324 -5.06 -13.30 18.91
C TYR A 324 -6.27 -12.41 18.56
N TYR A 325 -6.04 -11.13 18.25
CA TYR A 325 -7.10 -10.20 17.86
C TYR A 325 -8.28 -10.16 18.83
N ALA A 326 -7.99 -10.25 20.14
CA ALA A 326 -9.00 -10.39 21.20
C ALA A 326 -9.88 -9.14 21.41
N ARG A 327 -9.51 -8.02 20.79
CA ARG A 327 -10.28 -6.76 20.69
C ARG A 327 -9.88 -6.01 19.44
N HIS A 328 -10.61 -4.95 19.10
CA HIS A 328 -10.13 -3.97 18.12
C HIS A 328 -8.95 -3.17 18.70
N TYR A 329 -7.81 -3.12 17.98
CA TYR A 329 -6.65 -2.32 18.36
C TYR A 329 -6.69 -0.98 17.64
N PRO A 330 -6.92 0.15 18.35
CA PRO A 330 -6.90 1.46 17.73
C PRO A 330 -5.54 1.72 17.06
N ARG A 331 -5.59 2.18 15.83
CA ARG A 331 -4.40 2.52 15.04
C ARG A 331 -4.51 3.97 14.60
N ARG A 332 -3.40 4.69 14.64
CA ARG A 332 -3.37 6.02 14.05
C ARG A 332 -3.64 5.92 12.54
N MET A 333 -4.46 6.82 12.03
CA MET A 333 -4.66 6.93 10.58
C MET A 333 -3.33 7.23 9.88
N MET A 334 -3.11 6.62 8.70
CA MET A 334 -1.98 6.98 7.85
C MET A 334 -2.10 8.44 7.37
N ALA A 335 -0.98 9.02 6.96
CA ALA A 335 -0.88 10.44 6.65
C ALA A 335 -1.95 10.95 5.68
N GLU A 336 -2.13 10.28 4.55
CA GLU A 336 -3.09 10.66 3.52
C GLU A 336 -4.54 10.46 3.96
N MET A 337 -4.83 9.39 4.72
CA MET A 337 -6.16 9.19 5.31
C MET A 337 -6.50 10.29 6.30
N LEU A 338 -5.56 10.66 7.17
CA LEU A 338 -5.76 11.74 8.15
C LEU A 338 -6.01 13.08 7.46
N PHE A 339 -5.21 13.42 6.45
CA PHE A 339 -5.44 14.64 5.67
C PHE A 339 -6.85 14.66 5.06
N ASP A 340 -7.25 13.58 4.41
CA ASP A 340 -8.55 13.47 3.74
C ASP A 340 -9.70 13.40 4.77
N ALA A 341 -9.49 12.84 5.95
CA ALA A 341 -10.45 12.87 7.05
C ALA A 341 -10.66 14.31 7.57
N ILE A 342 -9.58 15.09 7.76
CA ILE A 342 -9.65 16.51 8.12
C ILE A 342 -10.39 17.29 7.02
N ALA A 343 -10.05 17.07 5.75
CA ALA A 343 -10.70 17.71 4.62
C ALA A 343 -12.21 17.41 4.57
N THR A 344 -12.59 16.18 4.87
CA THR A 344 -14.00 15.74 4.93
C THR A 344 -14.74 16.37 6.12
N ALA A 345 -14.16 16.30 7.32
CA ALA A 345 -14.75 16.85 8.54
C ALA A 345 -14.95 18.37 8.47
N THR A 346 -14.03 19.06 7.82
CA THR A 346 -14.08 20.52 7.64
C THR A 346 -14.79 20.96 6.37
N ALA A 347 -15.14 20.03 5.47
CA ALA A 347 -15.69 20.28 4.13
C ALA A 347 -14.80 21.18 3.25
N VAL A 348 -13.48 21.20 3.50
CA VAL A 348 -12.48 21.95 2.72
C VAL A 348 -11.52 20.97 2.06
N PRO A 349 -11.71 20.66 0.78
CA PRO A 349 -10.89 19.68 0.06
C PRO A 349 -9.43 20.13 -0.05
N GLY A 350 -8.56 19.19 -0.35
CA GLY A 350 -7.20 19.48 -0.80
C GLY A 350 -7.18 20.02 -2.23
N ASN A 351 -6.01 20.48 -2.63
CA ASN A 351 -5.70 20.77 -4.02
C ASN A 351 -4.23 20.42 -4.23
N PHE A 352 -3.99 19.27 -4.86
CA PHE A 352 -2.65 18.73 -5.08
C PHE A 352 -2.34 18.78 -6.57
N PRO A 353 -1.52 19.74 -7.05
CA PRO A 353 -0.93 19.66 -8.38
C PRO A 353 -0.10 18.39 -8.53
N VAL A 354 -0.25 17.70 -9.65
CA VAL A 354 0.45 16.45 -9.97
C VAL A 354 1.13 16.61 -11.33
N ALA A 355 2.43 16.34 -11.40
CA ALA A 355 3.17 16.46 -12.66
C ALA A 355 2.57 15.53 -13.73
N GLY A 356 2.19 16.13 -14.88
CA GLY A 356 1.61 15.42 -16.02
C GLY A 356 0.17 14.88 -15.82
N MET A 357 -0.54 15.35 -14.77
CA MET A 357 -1.95 15.01 -14.52
C MET A 357 -2.74 16.25 -14.09
N THR A 358 -4.06 16.15 -14.10
CA THR A 358 -4.93 17.15 -13.47
C THR A 358 -4.73 17.15 -11.95
N PRO A 359 -4.80 18.31 -11.28
CA PRO A 359 -4.74 18.37 -9.82
C PRO A 359 -5.80 17.48 -9.16
N VAL A 360 -5.45 16.85 -8.04
CA VAL A 360 -6.35 15.96 -7.31
C VAL A 360 -6.79 16.59 -5.97
N PRO A 361 -8.06 16.39 -5.55
CA PRO A 361 -8.59 17.00 -4.32
C PRO A 361 -8.29 16.21 -3.05
N LYS A 362 -7.74 15.01 -3.14
CA LYS A 362 -7.47 14.12 -2.00
C LYS A 362 -6.01 13.69 -1.97
N ALA A 363 -5.44 13.61 -0.79
CA ALA A 363 -4.08 13.12 -0.60
C ALA A 363 -3.95 11.64 -1.01
N MET A 364 -4.98 10.82 -0.78
CA MET A 364 -5.02 9.40 -1.19
C MET A 364 -5.03 9.20 -2.71
N GLN A 365 -5.27 10.25 -3.50
CA GLN A 365 -5.22 10.21 -4.96
C GLN A 365 -3.85 10.57 -5.52
N LEU A 366 -2.89 10.93 -4.67
CA LEU A 366 -1.52 11.15 -5.10
C LEU A 366 -0.93 9.85 -5.67
N PRO A 367 -0.34 9.90 -6.87
CA PRO A 367 0.18 8.69 -7.52
C PRO A 367 1.40 8.10 -6.79
N ASP A 368 2.15 8.93 -6.06
CA ASP A 368 3.21 8.50 -5.16
C ASP A 368 3.46 9.51 -4.02
N PRO A 369 4.17 9.11 -2.95
CA PRO A 369 4.48 10.00 -1.82
C PRO A 369 5.46 11.14 -2.15
N LEU A 370 6.21 11.04 -3.24
CA LEU A 370 7.18 12.07 -3.64
C LEU A 370 6.50 13.23 -4.34
N GLU A 371 5.31 12.98 -4.92
CA GLU A 371 4.50 14.04 -5.50
C GLU A 371 4.09 15.03 -4.40
N GLY A 372 4.14 16.31 -4.74
CA GLY A 372 3.78 17.35 -3.80
C GLY A 372 4.83 17.66 -2.72
N ARG A 373 6.07 17.16 -2.80
CA ARG A 373 7.15 17.49 -1.85
C ARG A 373 7.34 19.00 -1.63
N ARG A 374 6.99 19.83 -2.59
CA ARG A 374 7.09 21.30 -2.53
C ARG A 374 5.77 21.98 -2.14
N GLN A 375 4.75 21.23 -1.79
CA GLN A 375 3.43 21.76 -1.43
C GLN A 375 3.30 21.99 0.07
N ALA A 376 2.44 22.93 0.47
CA ALA A 376 2.22 23.26 1.87
C ALA A 376 1.80 22.04 2.74
N ALA A 377 1.00 21.13 2.18
CA ALA A 377 0.59 19.91 2.87
C ALA A 377 1.70 18.86 3.05
N SER A 378 2.85 19.04 2.40
CA SER A 378 3.92 18.05 2.39
C SER A 378 4.53 17.82 3.77
N LEU A 379 4.75 18.90 4.52
CA LEU A 379 5.28 18.82 5.89
C LEU A 379 4.30 18.08 6.80
N PHE A 380 3.02 18.36 6.68
CA PHE A 380 1.98 17.65 7.42
C PHE A 380 2.03 16.15 7.13
N LEU A 381 1.99 15.76 5.85
CA LEU A 381 2.02 14.35 5.44
C LEU A 381 3.31 13.64 5.91
N ASN A 382 4.47 14.31 5.83
CA ASN A 382 5.74 13.75 6.29
C ASN A 382 5.78 13.56 7.81
N ASN A 383 5.25 14.51 8.58
CA ASN A 383 5.14 14.40 10.04
C ASN A 383 4.32 13.16 10.46
N PHE A 384 3.36 12.74 9.62
CA PHE A 384 2.54 11.56 9.86
C PHE A 384 3.08 10.29 9.18
N GLY A 385 4.34 10.28 8.74
CA GLY A 385 5.06 9.08 8.33
C GLY A 385 4.59 8.48 7.01
N ARG A 386 4.33 9.32 5.98
CA ARG A 386 3.86 8.83 4.66
C ARG A 386 4.87 7.96 3.90
N GLY A 387 6.18 8.01 4.28
CA GLY A 387 7.24 7.28 3.58
C GLY A 387 7.53 7.77 2.17
N ASP A 388 8.29 6.99 1.40
CA ASP A 388 8.62 7.30 0.00
C ASP A 388 8.50 6.11 -0.96
N ARG A 389 8.06 4.95 -0.47
CA ARG A 389 7.95 3.66 -1.20
C ARG A 389 9.27 3.01 -1.59
N ASP A 390 10.40 3.56 -1.16
CA ASP A 390 11.73 3.08 -1.50
C ASP A 390 12.53 2.77 -0.24
N ASP A 391 13.28 3.75 0.23
CA ASP A 391 14.18 3.59 1.39
C ASP A 391 13.44 3.77 2.72
N ASN A 392 12.37 4.57 2.73
CA ASN A 392 11.61 4.90 3.93
C ASN A 392 10.16 4.36 3.80
N PRO A 393 9.87 3.21 4.39
CA PRO A 393 8.50 2.69 4.42
C PRO A 393 7.58 3.61 5.24
N ARG A 394 6.26 3.46 5.04
CA ARG A 394 5.28 4.14 5.88
C ARG A 394 5.46 3.75 7.34
N SER A 395 5.42 4.74 8.23
CA SER A 395 5.49 4.52 9.68
C SER A 395 4.18 4.90 10.37
N GLY A 396 3.74 4.04 11.27
CA GLY A 396 2.67 4.29 12.22
C GLY A 396 3.14 4.88 13.56
N ASP A 397 4.45 5.07 13.73
CA ASP A 397 5.04 5.52 14.98
C ASP A 397 4.53 6.89 15.41
N SER A 398 4.32 7.04 16.71
CA SER A 398 3.90 8.31 17.30
C SER A 398 5.11 9.20 17.56
N ALA A 399 4.98 10.48 17.23
CA ALA A 399 5.99 11.49 17.48
C ALA A 399 5.34 12.80 17.99
N ILE A 400 6.05 13.55 18.83
CA ILE A 400 5.57 14.84 19.34
C ILE A 400 5.27 15.83 18.20
N THR A 401 6.00 15.74 17.09
CA THR A 401 5.78 16.57 15.90
C THR A 401 4.39 16.41 15.31
N GLN A 402 3.77 15.25 15.45
CA GLN A 402 2.39 14.99 15.01
C GLN A 402 1.37 15.75 15.82
N SER A 403 1.52 15.77 17.16
CA SER A 403 0.67 16.58 18.03
C SER A 403 0.84 18.06 17.74
N LEU A 404 2.08 18.53 17.55
CA LEU A 404 2.36 19.91 17.18
C LEU A 404 1.77 20.27 15.81
N ALA A 405 1.80 19.36 14.82
CA ALA A 405 1.19 19.57 13.52
C ALA A 405 -0.34 19.67 13.65
N MET A 406 -1.00 18.81 14.41
CA MET A 406 -2.45 18.92 14.65
C MET A 406 -2.84 20.22 15.34
N MET A 407 -1.98 20.77 16.19
CA MET A 407 -2.26 22.01 16.93
C MET A 407 -1.97 23.27 16.10
N ASN A 408 -1.00 23.26 15.19
CA ASN A 408 -0.47 24.50 14.61
C ASN A 408 -0.40 24.52 13.07
N ASP A 409 -0.53 23.36 12.40
CA ASP A 409 -0.38 23.31 10.95
C ASP A 409 -1.56 23.99 10.24
N ALA A 410 -1.27 24.68 9.15
CA ALA A 410 -2.26 25.33 8.31
C ALA A 410 -3.32 24.35 7.77
N VAL A 411 -2.97 23.06 7.59
CA VAL A 411 -3.89 22.00 7.19
C VAL A 411 -5.08 21.89 8.15
N VAL A 412 -4.89 22.15 9.44
CA VAL A 412 -5.96 22.13 10.45
C VAL A 412 -6.53 23.53 10.64
N ILE A 413 -5.67 24.49 11.00
CA ILE A 413 -6.08 25.81 11.50
C ILE A 413 -6.87 26.61 10.46
N THR A 414 -6.47 26.57 9.18
CA THR A 414 -7.18 27.37 8.16
C THR A 414 -8.54 26.78 7.83
N ARG A 415 -8.68 25.46 7.89
CA ARG A 415 -9.91 24.74 7.50
C ARG A 415 -11.07 24.88 8.48
N ILE A 416 -10.76 25.12 9.77
CA ILE A 416 -11.79 25.30 10.80
C ILE A 416 -12.30 26.75 10.88
N ARG A 417 -11.68 27.70 10.18
CA ARG A 417 -12.06 29.12 10.28
C ARG A 417 -13.46 29.36 9.71
N ARG A 418 -14.26 30.17 10.42
CA ARG A 418 -15.58 30.64 9.93
C ARG A 418 -15.48 31.50 8.67
N SER A 419 -14.33 32.15 8.45
CA SER A 419 -14.03 32.90 7.23
C SER A 419 -13.66 32.00 6.03
N GLN A 420 -13.36 30.72 6.27
CA GLN A 420 -13.07 29.78 5.21
C GLN A 420 -14.35 29.42 4.46
N GLN A 421 -14.42 29.84 3.19
CA GLN A 421 -15.60 29.63 2.35
C GLN A 421 -15.92 28.12 2.22
N GLY A 422 -17.17 27.78 2.43
CA GLY A 422 -17.67 26.41 2.33
C GLY A 422 -17.27 25.46 3.46
N SER A 423 -16.57 25.99 4.52
CA SER A 423 -16.22 25.16 5.67
C SER A 423 -17.43 24.67 6.45
N THR A 424 -17.25 23.56 7.17
CA THR A 424 -18.28 23.03 8.07
C THR A 424 -18.71 24.05 9.13
N VAL A 425 -17.75 24.79 9.68
CA VAL A 425 -18.05 25.87 10.64
C VAL A 425 -18.89 26.95 10.00
N GLN A 426 -18.51 27.48 8.82
CA GLN A 426 -19.27 28.51 8.12
C GLN A 426 -20.69 28.04 7.82
N LYS A 427 -20.85 26.84 7.25
CA LYS A 427 -22.17 26.26 6.93
C LYS A 427 -23.02 26.05 8.17
N THR A 428 -22.41 25.63 9.28
CA THR A 428 -23.11 25.40 10.54
C THR A 428 -23.64 26.72 11.12
N LEU A 429 -22.80 27.76 11.19
CA LEU A 429 -23.18 29.09 11.69
C LEU A 429 -24.22 29.80 10.79
N ALA A 430 -24.17 29.55 9.48
CA ALA A 430 -25.19 30.05 8.56
C ALA A 430 -26.55 29.34 8.72
N ALA A 431 -26.55 28.10 9.19
CA ALA A 431 -27.77 27.29 9.34
C ALA A 431 -28.45 27.45 10.71
N THR A 432 -27.72 27.78 11.78
CA THR A 432 -28.28 27.86 13.13
C THR A 432 -27.40 28.66 14.08
N SER A 433 -28.02 29.33 15.06
CA SER A 433 -27.37 29.93 16.22
C SER A 433 -27.61 29.13 17.51
N ASP A 434 -28.39 28.05 17.47
CA ASP A 434 -28.61 27.20 18.64
C ASP A 434 -27.37 26.38 18.98
N PRO A 435 -26.78 26.51 20.18
CA PRO A 435 -25.58 25.80 20.60
C PRO A 435 -25.74 24.27 20.55
N GLY A 436 -26.94 23.75 20.86
CA GLY A 436 -27.20 22.31 20.79
C GLY A 436 -27.14 21.75 19.37
N ALA A 437 -27.77 22.45 18.43
CA ALA A 437 -27.73 22.07 17.01
C ALA A 437 -26.34 22.24 16.41
N ILE A 438 -25.55 23.23 16.85
CA ILE A 438 -24.13 23.40 16.45
C ILE A 438 -23.32 22.18 16.92
N ALA A 439 -23.43 21.80 18.20
CA ALA A 439 -22.73 20.64 18.76
C ALA A 439 -23.08 19.36 17.97
N ASP A 440 -24.36 19.07 17.77
CA ASP A 440 -24.83 17.88 17.04
C ASP A 440 -24.24 17.82 15.62
N ARG A 441 -24.21 18.96 14.90
CA ARG A 441 -23.63 19.04 13.53
C ARG A 441 -22.13 18.82 13.51
N LEU A 442 -21.38 19.42 14.43
CA LEU A 442 -19.92 19.28 14.46
C LEU A 442 -19.48 17.87 14.86
N TYR A 443 -20.15 17.24 15.84
CA TYR A 443 -19.89 15.85 16.21
C TYR A 443 -20.18 14.91 15.04
N LEU A 444 -21.31 15.11 14.36
CA LEU A 444 -21.65 14.29 13.20
C LEU A 444 -20.66 14.45 12.04
N ALA A 445 -20.25 15.69 11.75
CA ALA A 445 -19.29 15.99 10.67
C ALA A 445 -17.87 15.49 10.97
N THR A 446 -17.45 15.52 12.24
CA THR A 446 -16.07 15.20 12.64
C THR A 446 -15.93 13.75 13.09
N LEU A 447 -16.84 13.26 13.95
CA LEU A 447 -16.75 11.93 14.56
C LEU A 447 -17.77 10.92 14.00
N SER A 448 -18.58 11.32 13.00
CA SER A 448 -19.59 10.47 12.36
C SER A 448 -20.64 9.88 13.33
N ARG A 449 -20.82 10.47 14.49
CA ARG A 449 -21.81 10.12 15.52
C ARG A 449 -22.42 11.33 16.17
N ASN A 450 -23.57 11.17 16.80
CA ASN A 450 -24.10 12.18 17.69
C ASN A 450 -23.30 12.25 19.01
N PRO A 451 -23.21 13.40 19.66
CA PRO A 451 -22.66 13.49 21.01
C PRO A 451 -23.52 12.69 22.00
N THR A 452 -22.92 12.15 23.05
CA THR A 452 -23.64 11.66 24.22
C THR A 452 -24.31 12.84 24.96
N ALA A 453 -25.25 12.56 25.86
CA ALA A 453 -25.92 13.63 26.63
C ALA A 453 -24.91 14.53 27.40
N GLY A 454 -23.88 13.92 28.00
CA GLY A 454 -22.83 14.65 28.71
C GLY A 454 -21.95 15.49 27.77
N GLU A 455 -21.49 14.92 26.65
CA GLU A 455 -20.70 15.66 25.64
C GLU A 455 -21.51 16.82 25.07
N ARG A 456 -22.80 16.58 24.79
CA ARG A 456 -23.68 17.61 24.26
C ARG A 456 -23.84 18.78 25.24
N GLN A 457 -24.07 18.50 26.53
CA GLN A 457 -24.20 19.54 27.54
C GLN A 457 -22.87 20.33 27.69
N THR A 458 -21.74 19.65 27.79
CA THR A 458 -20.41 20.28 27.83
C THR A 458 -20.18 21.19 26.63
N ALA A 459 -20.51 20.75 25.43
CA ALA A 459 -20.38 21.54 24.21
C ALA A 459 -21.30 22.78 24.22
N ILE A 460 -22.54 22.65 24.69
CA ILE A 460 -23.50 23.78 24.84
C ILE A 460 -22.92 24.83 25.80
N ASP A 461 -22.45 24.41 26.96
CA ASP A 461 -21.90 25.34 27.98
C ASP A 461 -20.65 26.04 27.45
N PHE A 462 -19.76 25.32 26.75
CA PHE A 462 -18.61 25.88 26.09
C PHE A 462 -18.95 26.93 25.02
N LEU A 463 -19.95 26.62 24.16
CA LEU A 463 -20.39 27.53 23.10
C LEU A 463 -21.02 28.80 23.64
N ARG A 464 -21.67 28.74 24.82
CA ARG A 464 -22.27 29.90 25.52
C ARG A 464 -21.25 30.77 26.24
N ALA A 465 -20.06 30.25 26.54
CA ALA A 465 -19.04 30.91 27.34
C ALA A 465 -18.24 32.00 26.60
N GLY A 466 -18.58 32.33 25.34
CA GLY A 466 -17.87 33.35 24.57
C GLY A 466 -18.52 33.69 23.24
N THR A 467 -17.76 34.27 22.31
CA THR A 467 -18.27 34.58 20.96
C THR A 467 -18.62 33.30 20.23
N LEU A 468 -19.88 33.13 19.87
CA LEU A 468 -20.41 31.88 19.28
C LEU A 468 -19.56 31.41 18.08
N GLY A 469 -19.15 32.31 17.18
CA GLY A 469 -18.35 31.97 16.00
C GLY A 469 -16.98 31.44 16.37
N GLU A 470 -16.27 32.03 17.31
CA GLU A 470 -14.95 31.59 17.79
C GLU A 470 -15.07 30.24 18.51
N ARG A 471 -16.06 30.13 19.40
CA ARG A 471 -16.32 28.88 20.13
C ARG A 471 -16.71 27.73 19.21
N THR A 472 -17.34 28.01 18.07
CA THR A 472 -17.65 26.97 17.04
C THR A 472 -16.36 26.50 16.33
N GLU A 473 -15.44 27.42 15.99
CA GLU A 473 -14.10 27.07 15.47
C GLU A 473 -13.34 26.20 16.49
N ASP A 474 -13.28 26.66 17.75
CA ASP A 474 -12.60 25.99 18.85
C ASP A 474 -13.17 24.58 19.11
N LEU A 475 -14.50 24.42 19.07
CA LEU A 475 -15.13 23.11 19.25
C LEU A 475 -14.74 22.12 18.13
N GLN A 476 -14.75 22.56 16.86
CA GLN A 476 -14.28 21.70 15.78
C GLN A 476 -12.79 21.37 15.92
N PHE A 477 -11.98 22.33 16.36
CA PHE A 477 -10.56 22.09 16.65
C PHE A 477 -10.37 21.01 17.71
N VAL A 478 -11.09 21.08 18.83
CA VAL A 478 -11.02 20.07 19.90
C VAL A 478 -11.43 18.68 19.39
N LEU A 479 -12.49 18.59 18.58
CA LEU A 479 -12.94 17.33 18.02
C LEU A 479 -11.92 16.73 17.07
N LEU A 480 -11.27 17.51 16.20
CA LEU A 480 -10.21 17.06 15.30
C LEU A 480 -8.95 16.58 16.04
N ASN A 481 -8.69 17.13 17.23
CA ASN A 481 -7.56 16.75 18.09
C ASN A 481 -7.89 15.62 19.07
N SER A 482 -9.10 15.07 19.04
CA SER A 482 -9.48 13.95 19.90
C SER A 482 -8.84 12.64 19.43
N LEU A 483 -8.56 11.73 20.37
CA LEU A 483 -8.08 10.38 20.03
C LEU A 483 -9.07 9.61 19.15
N GLU A 484 -10.37 9.84 19.35
CA GLU A 484 -11.43 9.23 18.55
C GLU A 484 -11.37 9.63 17.08
N PHE A 485 -10.90 10.85 16.77
CA PHE A 485 -10.70 11.29 15.39
C PHE A 485 -9.40 10.77 14.80
N LEU A 486 -8.32 10.75 15.57
CA LEU A 486 -6.97 10.42 15.08
C LEU A 486 -6.74 8.92 14.89
N PHE A 487 -7.48 8.09 15.61
CA PHE A 487 -7.33 6.64 15.62
C PHE A 487 -8.59 5.94 15.07
N GLN A 488 -8.35 4.87 14.34
CA GLN A 488 -9.39 4.02 13.77
C GLN A 488 -9.34 2.61 14.38
#